data_ed73543533ff96aa504bcd4a2faae8ba
#
_entry.id   ed73543533ff96aa504bcd4a2faae8ba
#
_cell.length_a   1.000
_cell.length_b   1.000
_cell.length_c   1.000
_cell.angle_alpha   90.00
_cell.angle_beta   90.00
_cell.angle_gamma   90.00
#
_symmetry.space_group_name_H-M   'P 1'
#
loop_
_entity.id
_entity.type
_entity.pdbx_description
1 polymer ?
#
loop_
_entity_poly.entity_id
_entity_poly.type
_entity_poly.pdbx_seq_one_letter_code
_entity_poly.pdbx_strand_id
1 'polypeptide(L)'
;RTMGKRRFMYYGSILGMSITFAMFSVMEAFLMKIVVDIAQKGEWDRLISSVVIIVITGVIVLLGYRFACIRYNVEAKRIYGKLYEQVLSHEMKLPCEYYENHHSGEMLSKVSFDLGRMGDIFGSRFRRVVMPFMMVVVFLVPMFALSWQLTLCLVAVNTVLIGVTMVLTGPLKSLSKKMSESNSIMTKHITDLIQGII
;
A
#
# COMPACT_ATOMS: atom_id res chain seq x y z
N ARG A 1 -8.20 12.83 16.47
CA ARG A 1 -8.70 14.21 16.63
C ARG A 1 -8.19 15.16 15.52
N THR A 2 -7.02 14.95 14.95
CA THR A 2 -6.40 15.77 13.88
C THR A 2 -7.17 15.77 12.54
N MET A 3 -7.89 14.70 12.22
CA MET A 3 -8.60 14.55 10.93
C MET A 3 -9.94 15.31 10.85
N GLY A 4 -10.61 15.63 11.96
CA GLY A 4 -11.88 16.36 11.99
C GLY A 4 -12.93 15.83 10.97
N LYS A 5 -13.72 16.76 10.40
CA LYS A 5 -14.74 16.45 9.37
C LYS A 5 -14.18 15.89 8.04
N ARG A 6 -12.86 16.02 7.78
CA ARG A 6 -12.22 15.58 6.53
C ARG A 6 -11.86 14.09 6.48
N ARG A 7 -12.03 13.35 7.57
CA ARG A 7 -11.82 11.89 7.59
C ARG A 7 -12.63 11.17 6.50
N PHE A 8 -13.85 11.62 6.23
CA PHE A 8 -14.68 11.05 5.16
C PHE A 8 -14.07 11.25 3.78
N MET A 9 -13.45 12.40 3.50
CA MET A 9 -12.80 12.65 2.21
C MET A 9 -11.56 11.76 2.03
N TYR A 10 -10.79 11.53 3.10
CA TYR A 10 -9.65 10.64 3.09
C TYR A 10 -10.07 9.18 2.85
N TYR A 11 -11.03 8.67 3.62
CA TYR A 11 -11.53 7.30 3.44
C TYR A 11 -12.25 7.14 2.09
N GLY A 12 -13.03 8.12 1.67
CA GLY A 12 -13.70 8.11 0.36
C GLY A 12 -12.71 8.09 -0.80
N SER A 13 -11.61 8.82 -0.71
CA SER A 13 -10.58 8.82 -1.76
C SER A 13 -9.82 7.50 -1.84
N ILE A 14 -9.51 6.85 -0.71
CA ILE A 14 -8.84 5.54 -0.74
C ILE A 14 -9.79 4.43 -1.23
N LEU A 15 -11.06 4.47 -0.84
CA LEU A 15 -12.07 3.54 -1.35
C LEU A 15 -12.27 3.72 -2.86
N GLY A 16 -12.44 4.96 -3.32
CA GLY A 16 -12.57 5.28 -4.75
C GLY A 16 -11.38 4.80 -5.55
N MET A 17 -10.16 5.04 -5.08
CA MET A 17 -8.94 4.56 -5.72
C MET A 17 -8.88 3.02 -5.77
N SER A 18 -9.23 2.34 -4.66
CA SER A 18 -9.19 0.88 -4.58
C SER A 18 -10.23 0.22 -5.47
N ILE A 19 -11.46 0.77 -5.50
CA ILE A 19 -12.54 0.27 -6.37
C ILE A 19 -12.18 0.47 -7.85
N THR A 20 -11.69 1.66 -8.22
CA THR A 20 -11.31 1.93 -9.61
C THR A 20 -10.17 1.03 -10.07
N PHE A 21 -9.18 0.77 -9.20
CA PHE A 21 -8.10 -0.16 -9.51
C PHE A 21 -8.59 -1.61 -9.65
N ALA A 22 -9.48 -2.05 -8.76
CA ALA A 22 -10.09 -3.38 -8.85
C ALA A 22 -10.96 -3.53 -10.12
N MET A 23 -11.74 -2.51 -10.49
CA MET A 23 -12.48 -2.51 -11.76
C MET A 23 -11.56 -2.62 -12.97
N PHE A 24 -10.42 -1.95 -12.96
CA PHE A 24 -9.42 -2.09 -14.02
C PHE A 24 -8.95 -3.53 -14.15
N SER A 25 -8.62 -4.19 -13.05
CA SER A 25 -8.16 -5.58 -13.05
C SER A 25 -9.25 -6.57 -13.47
N VAL A 26 -10.50 -6.34 -13.06
CA VAL A 26 -11.66 -7.15 -13.53
C VAL A 26 -11.83 -6.98 -15.04
N MET A 27 -11.69 -5.76 -15.55
CA MET A 27 -11.78 -5.49 -16.98
C MET A 27 -10.68 -6.21 -17.77
N GLU A 28 -9.44 -6.23 -17.25
CA GLU A 28 -8.33 -7.00 -17.84
C GLU A 28 -8.66 -8.50 -17.93
N ALA A 29 -9.27 -9.08 -16.91
CA ALA A 29 -9.72 -10.47 -16.93
C ALA A 29 -10.81 -10.73 -17.98
N PHE A 30 -11.79 -9.82 -18.14
CA PHE A 30 -12.80 -9.89 -19.20
C PHE A 30 -12.19 -9.74 -20.60
N LEU A 31 -11.18 -8.91 -20.76
CA LEU A 31 -10.43 -8.75 -22.02
C LEU A 31 -9.81 -10.10 -22.41
N MET A 32 -9.11 -10.74 -21.51
CA MET A 32 -8.51 -12.06 -21.75
C MET A 32 -9.56 -13.09 -22.16
N LYS A 33 -10.73 -13.10 -21.50
CA LYS A 33 -11.84 -13.98 -21.88
C LYS A 33 -12.29 -13.72 -23.31
N ILE A 34 -12.53 -12.47 -23.68
CA ILE A 34 -13.00 -12.11 -25.04
C ILE A 34 -11.99 -12.53 -26.12
N VAL A 35 -10.70 -12.29 -25.87
CA VAL A 35 -9.63 -12.70 -26.79
C VAL A 35 -9.61 -14.22 -27.00
N VAL A 36 -9.75 -14.99 -25.91
CA VAL A 36 -9.79 -16.47 -25.97
C VAL A 36 -11.05 -16.94 -26.70
N ASP A 37 -12.22 -16.36 -26.42
CA ASP A 37 -13.49 -16.74 -27.06
C ASP A 37 -13.46 -16.46 -28.57
N ILE A 38 -12.88 -15.33 -29.00
CA ILE A 38 -12.74 -14.98 -30.43
C ILE A 38 -11.75 -15.94 -31.13
N ALA A 39 -10.62 -16.24 -30.46
CA ALA A 39 -9.62 -17.18 -30.99
C ALA A 39 -10.19 -18.59 -31.19
N GLN A 40 -11.06 -19.05 -30.28
CA GLN A 40 -11.72 -20.37 -30.37
C GLN A 40 -12.81 -20.42 -31.46
N LYS A 41 -13.58 -19.32 -31.63
CA LYS A 41 -14.70 -19.26 -32.59
C LYS A 41 -14.29 -18.83 -34.00
N GLY A 42 -13.10 -18.25 -34.20
CA GLY A 42 -12.62 -17.75 -35.47
C GLY A 42 -13.30 -16.47 -35.95
N GLU A 43 -14.03 -15.74 -35.05
CA GLU A 43 -14.79 -14.53 -35.39
C GLU A 43 -13.89 -13.27 -35.35
N TRP A 44 -12.91 -13.18 -36.24
CA TRP A 44 -11.91 -12.11 -36.27
C TRP A 44 -12.51 -10.70 -36.50
N ASP A 45 -13.65 -10.60 -37.20
CA ASP A 45 -14.32 -9.31 -37.47
C ASP A 45 -14.82 -8.61 -36.18
N ARG A 46 -15.10 -9.38 -35.13
CA ARG A 46 -15.52 -8.84 -33.84
C ARG A 46 -14.36 -8.41 -32.95
N LEU A 47 -13.14 -8.83 -33.27
CA LEU A 47 -11.97 -8.55 -32.46
C LEU A 47 -11.70 -7.05 -32.39
N ILE A 48 -11.72 -6.36 -33.53
CA ILE A 48 -11.44 -4.92 -33.61
C ILE A 48 -12.43 -4.11 -32.77
N SER A 49 -13.72 -4.39 -32.90
CA SER A 49 -14.76 -3.68 -32.15
C SER A 49 -14.64 -3.91 -30.63
N SER A 50 -14.37 -5.16 -30.24
CA SER A 50 -14.19 -5.50 -28.82
C SER A 50 -12.95 -4.83 -28.22
N VAL A 51 -11.82 -4.83 -28.94
CA VAL A 51 -10.59 -4.17 -28.51
C VAL A 51 -10.79 -2.67 -28.36
N VAL A 52 -11.48 -2.00 -29.30
CA VAL A 52 -11.74 -0.58 -29.22
C VAL A 52 -12.56 -0.22 -27.98
N ILE A 53 -13.63 -0.97 -27.71
CA ILE A 53 -14.48 -0.75 -26.52
C ILE A 53 -13.66 -0.91 -25.25
N ILE A 54 -12.83 -1.94 -25.16
CA ILE A 54 -11.99 -2.21 -24.01
C ILE A 54 -10.95 -1.11 -23.80
N VAL A 55 -10.31 -0.63 -24.88
CA VAL A 55 -9.34 0.46 -24.79
C VAL A 55 -10.00 1.74 -24.29
N ILE A 56 -11.17 2.10 -24.84
CA ILE A 56 -11.90 3.29 -24.40
C ILE A 56 -12.29 3.18 -22.93
N THR A 57 -12.88 2.05 -22.53
CA THR A 57 -13.26 1.81 -21.14
C THR A 57 -12.04 1.82 -20.21
N GLY A 58 -10.92 1.23 -20.66
CA GLY A 58 -9.65 1.24 -19.92
C GLY A 58 -9.11 2.63 -19.68
N VAL A 59 -9.14 3.48 -20.68
CA VAL A 59 -8.72 4.88 -20.56
C VAL A 59 -9.59 5.62 -19.53
N ILE A 60 -10.90 5.45 -19.58
CA ILE A 60 -11.83 6.07 -18.61
C ILE A 60 -11.53 5.63 -17.20
N VAL A 61 -11.34 4.33 -16.98
CA VAL A 61 -11.02 3.76 -15.65
C VAL A 61 -9.66 4.25 -15.16
N LEU A 62 -8.64 4.32 -16.02
CA LEU A 62 -7.32 4.85 -15.67
C LEU A 62 -7.36 6.33 -15.28
N LEU A 63 -8.13 7.14 -15.98
CA LEU A 63 -8.34 8.55 -15.63
C LEU A 63 -9.02 8.68 -14.27
N GLY A 64 -10.05 7.88 -14.00
CA GLY A 64 -10.72 7.79 -12.70
C GLY A 64 -9.76 7.39 -11.57
N TYR A 65 -8.94 6.36 -11.79
CA TYR A 65 -7.90 5.95 -10.86
C TYR A 65 -6.89 7.06 -10.59
N ARG A 66 -6.41 7.73 -11.64
CA ARG A 66 -5.47 8.84 -11.52
C ARG A 66 -6.04 9.98 -10.68
N PHE A 67 -7.29 10.35 -10.94
CA PHE A 67 -7.99 11.38 -10.16
C PHE A 67 -8.13 10.99 -8.68
N ALA A 68 -8.58 9.78 -8.40
CA ALA A 68 -8.72 9.28 -7.03
C ALA A 68 -7.36 9.20 -6.31
N CYS A 69 -6.30 8.79 -7.00
CA CYS A 69 -4.93 8.73 -6.49
C CYS A 69 -4.39 10.13 -6.11
N ILE A 70 -4.61 11.13 -6.96
CA ILE A 70 -4.21 12.52 -6.68
C ILE A 70 -4.94 13.03 -5.44
N ARG A 71 -6.26 12.80 -5.35
CA ARG A 71 -7.06 13.20 -4.18
C ARG A 71 -6.57 12.55 -2.91
N TYR A 72 -6.30 11.24 -2.94
CA TYR A 72 -5.75 10.51 -1.82
C TYR A 72 -4.40 11.07 -1.35
N ASN A 73 -3.47 11.29 -2.28
CA ASN A 73 -2.14 11.81 -1.96
C ASN A 73 -2.20 13.23 -1.39
N VAL A 74 -3.09 14.08 -1.91
CA VAL A 74 -3.30 15.45 -1.39
C VAL A 74 -3.83 15.40 0.05
N GLU A 75 -4.83 14.57 0.33
CA GLU A 75 -5.37 14.48 1.69
C GLU A 75 -4.37 13.84 2.67
N ALA A 76 -3.61 12.83 2.24
CA ALA A 76 -2.53 12.24 3.05
C ALA A 76 -1.45 13.26 3.41
N LYS A 77 -1.00 14.06 2.43
CA LYS A 77 -0.02 15.13 2.67
C LYS A 77 -0.56 16.24 3.58
N ARG A 78 -1.83 16.59 3.46
CA ARG A 78 -2.48 17.56 4.35
C ARG A 78 -2.57 17.08 5.79
N ILE A 79 -2.86 15.80 6.00
CA ILE A 79 -2.85 15.18 7.33
C ILE A 79 -1.45 15.23 7.93
N TYR A 80 -0.46 14.85 7.14
CA TYR A 80 0.95 14.92 7.54
C TYR A 80 1.39 16.35 7.89
N GLY A 81 1.07 17.34 7.06
CA GLY A 81 1.40 18.74 7.33
C GLY A 81 0.81 19.27 8.64
N LYS A 82 -0.46 18.94 8.93
CA LYS A 82 -1.08 19.31 10.20
C LYS A 82 -0.42 18.63 11.40
N LEU A 83 -0.01 17.39 11.24
CA LEU A 83 0.67 16.65 12.29
C LEU A 83 2.05 17.24 12.57
N TYR A 84 2.76 17.59 11.51
CA TYR A 84 4.04 18.29 11.56
C TYR A 84 3.91 19.65 12.29
N GLU A 85 2.94 20.46 11.90
CA GLU A 85 2.63 21.75 12.54
C GLU A 85 2.32 21.61 14.04
N GLN A 86 1.54 20.60 14.42
CA GLN A 86 1.21 20.36 15.83
C GLN A 86 2.43 19.95 16.66
N VAL A 87 3.28 19.09 16.12
CA VAL A 87 4.52 18.65 16.81
C VAL A 87 5.47 19.83 16.94
N LEU A 88 5.72 20.56 15.86
CA LEU A 88 6.59 21.73 15.87
C LEU A 88 6.10 22.82 16.84
N SER A 89 4.79 23.10 16.83
CA SER A 89 4.18 24.06 17.77
C SER A 89 4.26 23.60 19.23
N HIS A 90 4.28 22.30 19.48
CA HIS A 90 4.48 21.76 20.82
C HIS A 90 5.93 21.91 21.28
N GLU A 91 6.87 21.57 20.41
CA GLU A 91 8.30 21.72 20.69
C GLU A 91 8.68 23.16 20.96
N MET A 92 8.20 24.11 20.16
CA MET A 92 8.48 25.54 20.37
C MET A 92 7.97 26.09 21.72
N LYS A 93 7.12 25.35 22.44
CA LYS A 93 6.62 25.72 23.78
C LYS A 93 7.41 25.07 24.92
N LEU A 94 8.38 24.21 24.61
CA LEU A 94 9.23 23.62 25.63
C LEU A 94 10.18 24.66 26.25
N PRO A 95 10.47 24.57 27.55
CA PRO A 95 11.37 25.52 28.23
C PRO A 95 12.80 25.37 27.71
N CYS A 96 13.57 26.46 27.72
CA CYS A 96 14.96 26.49 27.27
C CYS A 96 15.87 25.46 27.98
N GLU A 97 15.61 25.21 29.25
CA GLU A 97 16.32 24.20 30.04
C GLU A 97 16.25 22.78 29.43
N TYR A 98 15.17 22.46 28.72
CA TYR A 98 15.05 21.20 28.00
C TYR A 98 16.00 21.12 26.82
N TYR A 99 16.24 22.23 26.12
CA TYR A 99 17.16 22.31 24.98
C TYR A 99 18.64 22.34 25.39
N GLU A 100 18.95 22.87 26.56
CA GLU A 100 20.31 22.87 27.12
C GLU A 100 20.79 21.47 27.52
N ASN A 101 19.88 20.62 27.96
CA ASN A 101 20.17 19.25 28.39
C ASN A 101 20.14 18.21 27.24
N HIS A 102 19.68 18.60 26.05
CA HIS A 102 19.57 17.70 24.89
C HIS A 102 20.20 18.34 23.68
N HIS A 103 21.07 17.61 22.99
CA HIS A 103 21.66 18.10 21.73
C HIS A 103 20.56 18.36 20.71
N SER A 104 20.40 19.62 20.29
CA SER A 104 19.37 20.07 19.34
C SER A 104 19.35 19.28 18.04
N GLY A 105 20.50 18.82 17.56
CA GLY A 105 20.63 18.00 16.36
C GLY A 105 20.05 16.59 16.51
N GLU A 106 20.24 15.94 17.66
CA GLU A 106 19.69 14.61 17.95
C GLU A 106 18.16 14.67 18.05
N MET A 107 17.65 15.69 18.73
CA MET A 107 16.22 15.92 18.91
C MET A 107 15.53 16.18 17.57
N LEU A 108 16.07 17.05 16.74
CA LEU A 108 15.53 17.35 15.42
C LEU A 108 15.55 16.12 14.50
N SER A 109 16.61 15.34 14.56
CA SER A 109 16.73 14.08 13.81
C SER A 109 15.67 13.07 14.24
N LYS A 110 15.47 12.88 15.56
CA LYS A 110 14.49 11.95 16.13
C LYS A 110 13.06 12.35 15.76
N VAL A 111 12.73 13.63 15.91
CA VAL A 111 11.40 14.16 15.56
C VAL A 111 11.14 14.04 14.07
N SER A 112 12.10 14.38 13.21
CA SER A 112 11.97 14.25 11.75
C SER A 112 11.78 12.80 11.33
N PHE A 113 12.46 11.85 11.97
CA PHE A 113 12.35 10.43 11.70
C PHE A 113 10.98 9.87 12.13
N ASP A 114 10.50 10.23 13.31
CA ASP A 114 9.21 9.78 13.82
C ASP A 114 8.05 10.39 13.03
N LEU A 115 8.15 11.67 12.66
CA LEU A 115 7.17 12.31 11.76
C LEU A 115 7.15 11.68 10.39
N GLY A 116 8.32 11.36 9.82
CA GLY A 116 8.42 10.63 8.55
C GLY A 116 7.70 9.28 8.60
N ARG A 117 7.92 8.52 9.67
CA ARG A 117 7.22 7.24 9.91
C ARG A 117 5.70 7.40 10.02
N MET A 118 5.23 8.43 10.73
CA MET A 118 3.80 8.75 10.82
C MET A 118 3.22 9.14 9.46
N GLY A 119 3.94 9.94 8.68
CA GLY A 119 3.55 10.28 7.31
C GLY A 119 3.39 9.04 6.41
N ASP A 120 4.30 8.08 6.53
CA ASP A 120 4.23 6.80 5.83
C ASP A 120 3.01 5.97 6.21
N ILE A 121 2.59 6.00 7.47
CA ILE A 121 1.40 5.26 7.92
C ILE A 121 0.17 5.77 7.16
N PHE A 122 -0.04 7.09 7.12
CA PHE A 122 -1.21 7.69 6.44
C PHE A 122 -1.08 7.68 4.91
N GLY A 123 0.14 7.68 4.37
CA GLY A 123 0.39 7.66 2.94
C GLY A 123 0.41 6.25 2.35
N SER A 124 1.51 5.55 2.51
CA SER A 124 1.79 4.31 1.78
C SER A 124 1.31 3.05 2.50
N ARG A 125 1.45 2.98 3.83
CA ARG A 125 1.18 1.73 4.58
C ARG A 125 -0.31 1.43 4.66
N PHE A 126 -1.14 2.43 4.95
CA PHE A 126 -2.59 2.27 5.03
C PHE A 126 -3.17 1.84 3.67
N ARG A 127 -2.72 2.46 2.58
CA ARG A 127 -3.09 2.07 1.22
C ARG A 127 -2.72 0.61 0.92
N ARG A 128 -1.52 0.16 1.33
CA ARG A 128 -1.02 -1.20 1.11
C ARG A 128 -1.88 -2.29 1.77
N VAL A 129 -2.61 -1.95 2.81
CA VAL A 129 -3.54 -2.86 3.49
C VAL A 129 -4.94 -2.79 2.87
N VAL A 130 -5.45 -1.59 2.66
CA VAL A 130 -6.83 -1.39 2.20
C VAL A 130 -7.03 -1.80 0.74
N MET A 131 -6.06 -1.52 -0.14
CA MET A 131 -6.17 -1.85 -1.56
C MET A 131 -6.37 -3.36 -1.82
N PRO A 132 -5.51 -4.27 -1.34
CA PRO A 132 -5.70 -5.71 -1.56
C PRO A 132 -7.00 -6.22 -0.98
N PHE A 133 -7.41 -5.72 0.19
CA PHE A 133 -8.68 -6.11 0.80
C PHE A 133 -9.87 -5.74 -0.09
N MET A 134 -9.90 -4.52 -0.61
CA MET A 134 -10.94 -4.08 -1.54
C MET A 134 -10.90 -4.86 -2.86
N MET A 135 -9.72 -5.20 -3.36
CA MET A 135 -9.59 -6.07 -4.54
C MET A 135 -10.27 -7.42 -4.32
N VAL A 136 -10.00 -8.08 -3.20
CA VAL A 136 -10.64 -9.36 -2.88
C VAL A 136 -12.17 -9.22 -2.92
N VAL A 137 -12.73 -8.20 -2.27
CA VAL A 137 -14.18 -7.97 -2.23
C VAL A 137 -14.75 -7.75 -3.64
N VAL A 138 -14.10 -6.92 -4.45
CA VAL A 138 -14.58 -6.61 -5.82
C VAL A 138 -14.45 -7.82 -6.75
N PHE A 139 -13.39 -8.62 -6.63
CA PHE A 139 -13.21 -9.83 -7.45
C PHE A 139 -14.17 -10.96 -7.08
N LEU A 140 -14.54 -11.10 -5.81
CA LEU A 140 -15.46 -12.15 -5.40
C LEU A 140 -16.80 -12.08 -6.14
N VAL A 141 -17.33 -10.88 -6.39
CA VAL A 141 -18.63 -10.72 -7.05
C VAL A 141 -18.66 -11.35 -8.45
N PRO A 142 -17.81 -10.98 -9.41
CA PRO A 142 -17.79 -11.61 -10.74
C PRO A 142 -17.36 -13.07 -10.71
N MET A 143 -16.50 -13.48 -9.78
CA MET A 143 -16.09 -14.88 -9.65
C MET A 143 -17.25 -15.79 -9.24
N PHE A 144 -18.07 -15.37 -8.28
CA PHE A 144 -19.26 -16.12 -7.90
C PHE A 144 -20.30 -16.14 -9.02
N ALA A 145 -20.44 -15.05 -9.79
CA ALA A 145 -21.36 -14.99 -10.93
C ALA A 145 -20.94 -15.91 -12.10
N LEU A 146 -19.63 -16.08 -12.31
CA LEU A 146 -19.09 -16.94 -13.36
C LEU A 146 -19.13 -18.42 -12.98
N SER A 147 -18.66 -18.80 -11.81
CA SER A 147 -18.65 -20.18 -11.32
C SER A 147 -18.45 -20.22 -9.81
N TRP A 148 -19.53 -20.50 -9.07
CA TRP A 148 -19.48 -20.60 -7.61
C TRP A 148 -18.58 -21.75 -7.12
N GLN A 149 -18.54 -22.88 -7.85
CA GLN A 149 -17.74 -24.05 -7.50
C GLN A 149 -16.25 -23.77 -7.58
N LEU A 150 -15.79 -23.16 -8.67
CA LEU A 150 -14.39 -22.73 -8.84
C LEU A 150 -14.00 -21.68 -7.80
N THR A 151 -14.89 -20.73 -7.51
CA THR A 151 -14.63 -19.70 -6.50
C THR A 151 -14.43 -20.30 -5.11
N LEU A 152 -15.27 -21.26 -4.70
CA LEU A 152 -15.10 -21.96 -3.42
C LEU A 152 -13.78 -22.73 -3.36
N CYS A 153 -13.44 -23.44 -4.43
CA CYS A 153 -12.16 -24.14 -4.50
C CYS A 153 -10.96 -23.18 -4.35
N LEU A 154 -10.98 -22.06 -5.07
CA LEU A 154 -9.91 -21.04 -4.97
C LEU A 154 -9.83 -20.41 -3.58
N VAL A 155 -10.97 -20.10 -2.96
CA VAL A 155 -11.01 -19.57 -1.58
C VAL A 155 -10.45 -20.59 -0.58
N ALA A 156 -10.78 -21.87 -0.73
CA ALA A 156 -10.23 -22.93 0.12
C ALA A 156 -8.71 -23.05 -0.01
N VAL A 157 -8.20 -23.09 -1.24
CA VAL A 157 -6.76 -23.12 -1.51
C VAL A 157 -6.04 -21.90 -0.92
N ASN A 158 -6.58 -20.70 -1.12
CA ASN A 158 -6.01 -19.47 -0.55
C ASN A 158 -6.02 -19.49 0.99
N THR A 159 -7.07 -20.00 1.61
CA THR A 159 -7.14 -20.15 3.07
C THR A 159 -6.06 -21.06 3.60
N VAL A 160 -5.82 -22.20 2.94
CA VAL A 160 -4.71 -23.10 3.28
C VAL A 160 -3.34 -22.41 3.12
N LEU A 161 -3.12 -21.68 2.02
CA LEU A 161 -1.88 -20.92 1.80
C LEU A 161 -1.64 -19.87 2.89
N ILE A 162 -2.68 -19.16 3.32
CA ILE A 162 -2.59 -18.21 4.44
C ILE A 162 -2.20 -18.94 5.73
N GLY A 163 -2.81 -20.09 6.02
CA GLY A 163 -2.46 -20.93 7.18
C GLY A 163 -0.99 -21.34 7.16
N VAL A 164 -0.51 -21.86 6.05
CA VAL A 164 0.91 -22.22 5.86
C VAL A 164 1.83 -21.01 6.07
N THR A 165 1.47 -19.86 5.49
CA THR A 165 2.25 -18.63 5.64
C THR A 165 2.32 -18.17 7.11
N MET A 166 1.21 -18.28 7.86
CA MET A 166 1.20 -17.93 9.29
C MET A 166 2.13 -18.83 10.10
N VAL A 167 2.13 -20.13 9.84
CA VAL A 167 3.01 -21.10 10.51
C VAL A 167 4.49 -20.80 10.21
N LEU A 168 4.82 -20.51 8.96
CA LEU A 168 6.18 -20.20 8.53
C LEU A 168 6.69 -18.82 9.00
N THR A 169 5.79 -17.89 9.32
CA THR A 169 6.17 -16.54 9.76
C THR A 169 6.95 -16.54 11.08
N GLY A 170 6.66 -17.45 11.99
CA GLY A 170 7.35 -17.60 13.26
C GLY A 170 8.85 -17.93 13.08
N PRO A 171 9.19 -19.06 12.45
CA PRO A 171 10.59 -19.42 12.16
C PRO A 171 11.33 -18.35 11.34
N LEU A 172 10.68 -17.77 10.30
CA LEU A 172 11.26 -16.72 9.49
C LEU A 172 11.65 -15.47 10.29
N LYS A 173 10.80 -15.04 11.22
CA LYS A 173 11.12 -13.91 12.13
C LYS A 173 12.31 -14.20 13.01
N SER A 174 12.43 -15.42 13.57
CA SER A 174 13.57 -15.80 14.40
C SER A 174 14.88 -15.84 13.60
N LEU A 175 14.81 -16.33 12.37
CA LEU A 175 15.96 -16.35 11.44
C LEU A 175 16.39 -14.94 11.04
N SER A 176 15.43 -14.08 10.70
CA SER A 176 15.66 -12.67 10.37
C SER A 176 16.29 -11.92 11.55
N LYS A 177 15.86 -12.20 12.78
CA LYS A 177 16.46 -11.61 13.99
C LYS A 177 17.92 -12.04 14.17
N LYS A 178 18.22 -13.34 14.05
CA LYS A 178 19.60 -13.86 14.11
C LYS A 178 20.48 -13.25 13.03
N MET A 179 19.95 -13.11 11.81
CA MET A 179 20.68 -12.49 10.70
C MET A 179 20.96 -11.00 10.96
N SER A 180 20.00 -10.26 11.54
CA SER A 180 20.19 -8.87 11.95
C SER A 180 21.22 -8.72 13.06
N GLU A 181 21.22 -9.61 14.05
CA GLU A 181 22.23 -9.64 15.13
C GLU A 181 23.63 -9.94 14.57
N SER A 182 23.75 -10.92 13.68
CA SER A 182 25.01 -11.23 13.00
C SER A 182 25.53 -10.06 12.16
N ASN A 183 24.66 -9.40 11.39
CA ASN A 183 25.04 -8.20 10.61
C ASN A 183 25.47 -7.05 11.54
N SER A 184 24.84 -6.87 12.68
CA SER A 184 25.23 -5.85 13.66
C SER A 184 26.64 -6.11 14.23
N ILE A 185 26.93 -7.37 14.56
CA ILE A 185 28.27 -7.79 15.04
C ILE A 185 29.31 -7.57 13.96
N MET A 186 29.02 -7.95 12.73
CA MET A 186 29.91 -7.75 11.57
C MET A 186 30.18 -6.26 11.33
N THR A 187 29.15 -5.43 11.38
CA THR A 187 29.30 -3.96 11.22
C THR A 187 30.17 -3.38 12.34
N LYS A 188 29.99 -3.84 13.57
CA LYS A 188 30.82 -3.42 14.70
C LYS A 188 32.29 -3.79 14.48
N HIS A 189 32.60 -5.01 14.09
CA HIS A 189 33.98 -5.43 13.79
C HIS A 189 34.61 -4.63 12.64
N ILE A 190 33.84 -4.33 11.58
CA ILE A 190 34.33 -3.48 10.49
C ILE A 190 34.64 -2.07 10.99
N THR A 191 33.77 -1.51 11.83
CA THR A 191 33.97 -0.18 12.42
C THR A 191 35.20 -0.16 13.32
N ASP A 192 35.37 -1.18 14.18
CA ASP A 192 36.52 -1.31 15.06
C ASP A 192 37.85 -1.45 14.27
N LEU A 193 37.84 -2.19 13.15
CA LEU A 193 38.99 -2.30 12.24
C LEU A 193 39.33 -0.96 11.58
N ILE A 194 38.34 -0.22 11.13
CA ILE A 194 38.55 1.11 10.49
C ILE A 194 39.08 2.11 11.51
N GLN A 195 38.57 2.10 12.74
CA GLN A 195 39.05 2.98 13.81
C GLN A 195 40.44 2.59 14.35
N GLY A 196 40.81 1.32 14.24
CA GLY A 196 42.14 0.87 14.64
C GLY A 196 43.26 1.08 13.61
N ILE A 197 42.91 1.55 12.41
CA ILE A 197 43.86 1.90 11.33
C ILE A 197 44.16 3.40 11.33
N ILE A 198 43.37 4.22 12.01
CA ILE A 198 43.59 5.66 12.20
C ILE A 198 44.29 5.91 13.55
#